data_c3fc99fe4bce0d92c88ee2c30b3c9fae
#
_entry.id   c3fc99fe4bce0d92c88ee2c30b3c9fae
#
_cell.length_a   1.000
_cell.length_b   1.000
_cell.length_c   1.000
_cell.angle_alpha   90.00
_cell.angle_beta   90.00
_cell.angle_gamma   90.00
#
_symmetry.space_group_name_H-M   'P 1'
#
loop_
_entity.id
_entity.type
_entity.pdbx_description
1 polymer ?
#
loop_
_entity_poly.entity_id
_entity_poly.type
_entity_poly.pdbx_seq_one_letter_code
_entity_poly.pdbx_strand_id
1 'polypeptide(L)'
;MEAPEFVVGFPTLGDVWSAWMERHCRVPDRHQRGAPFREYDWQFWCTANHGRVRPEATHDPEHPLLNQAFVYRRSQVIAPQKMGKGPWTAARVCLAAVGPTEFAGWAQVGDEYRCDENGCNCGWIYPYLPGEPMGRRHPSPLIQIMATSDDQVANIWRPLVSMIGLGPLKDLLLPRGEFIRIVGTSGDKDMDRIDRVTASAQSRLGAPINEAFFDETGLYTKSNKLIEVFTTMRRGAAAMGGRSMETTNAFDPAQNSAAQQTQESQRSDIFKYWRDPDLALKRPDGKPFSFQNARERRKILSYVYAGAEHINIDSIEAECLELMETDSSQAERFFGNRLVRGGGSWLPPGLWEGCHASAVASAA
;
A
#
# COMPACT_ATOMS: atom_id res chain seq x y z
N MET A 1 -3.73 -8.63 25.08
CA MET A 1 -3.38 -9.15 23.74
C MET A 1 -2.21 -8.32 23.27
N GLU A 2 -1.09 -8.95 23.13
CA GLU A 2 0.10 -8.28 22.60
C GLU A 2 -0.16 -7.90 21.14
N ALA A 3 0.28 -6.70 20.73
CA ALA A 3 0.28 -6.30 19.33
C ALA A 3 1.17 -7.28 18.55
N PRO A 4 0.88 -7.58 17.27
CA PRO A 4 1.77 -8.39 16.46
C PRO A 4 3.14 -7.74 16.44
N GLU A 5 4.17 -8.53 16.72
CA GLU A 5 5.54 -8.06 16.72
C GLU A 5 6.00 -7.89 15.26
N PHE A 6 6.25 -6.65 14.84
CA PHE A 6 6.77 -6.33 13.51
C PHE A 6 8.30 -6.39 13.51
N VAL A 7 8.85 -7.61 13.55
CA VAL A 7 10.31 -7.81 13.56
C VAL A 7 10.85 -7.98 12.15
N VAL A 8 11.69 -7.04 11.71
CA VAL A 8 12.39 -7.09 10.43
C VAL A 8 13.72 -7.83 10.61
N GLY A 9 13.75 -9.13 10.26
CA GLY A 9 14.94 -10.00 10.35
C GLY A 9 15.47 -10.43 8.97
N PHE A 10 15.35 -9.57 7.95
CA PHE A 10 15.75 -9.86 6.57
C PHE A 10 16.34 -8.61 5.91
N PRO A 11 17.19 -8.76 4.88
CA PRO A 11 17.74 -7.63 4.15
C PRO A 11 16.64 -6.82 3.46
N THR A 12 16.65 -5.50 3.64
CA THR A 12 15.64 -4.61 3.07
C THR A 12 16.20 -3.21 2.83
N LEU A 13 15.70 -2.54 1.78
CA LEU A 13 15.86 -1.09 1.62
C LEU A 13 14.89 -0.29 2.53
N GLY A 14 14.03 -0.99 3.29
CA GLY A 14 13.02 -0.36 4.13
C GLY A 14 13.58 0.64 5.13
N ASP A 15 14.76 0.38 5.70
CA ASP A 15 15.39 1.25 6.68
C ASP A 15 15.79 2.60 6.06
N VAL A 16 16.55 2.60 4.97
CA VAL A 16 16.91 3.83 4.25
C VAL A 16 15.67 4.52 3.66
N TRP A 17 14.64 3.77 3.23
CA TRP A 17 13.39 4.34 2.71
C TRP A 17 12.61 5.08 3.79
N SER A 18 12.46 4.47 4.97
CA SER A 18 11.75 5.07 6.10
C SER A 18 12.49 6.32 6.60
N ALA A 19 13.81 6.24 6.77
CA ALA A 19 14.64 7.37 7.14
C ALA A 19 14.58 8.50 6.08
N TRP A 20 14.54 8.14 4.79
CA TRP A 20 14.39 9.12 3.71
C TRP A 20 13.02 9.81 3.75
N MET A 21 11.93 9.05 3.96
CA MET A 21 10.58 9.63 4.09
C MET A 21 10.48 10.53 5.31
N GLU A 22 11.02 10.16 6.46
CA GLU A 22 11.04 11.03 7.65
C GLU A 22 11.77 12.36 7.36
N ARG A 23 12.87 12.31 6.62
CA ARG A 23 13.65 13.50 6.27
C ARG A 23 12.94 14.39 5.27
N HIS A 24 12.34 13.84 4.23
CA HIS A 24 11.87 14.59 3.06
C HIS A 24 10.36 14.83 3.03
N CYS A 25 9.57 13.92 3.58
CA CYS A 25 8.12 14.06 3.63
C CYS A 25 7.66 14.79 4.90
N ARG A 26 6.53 15.45 4.80
CA ARG A 26 5.92 16.16 5.92
C ARG A 26 4.50 15.69 6.14
N VAL A 27 4.06 15.63 7.39
CA VAL A 27 2.66 15.39 7.72
C VAL A 27 1.80 16.42 6.97
N PRO A 28 0.86 15.97 6.11
CA PRO A 28 0.21 16.86 5.14
C PRO A 28 -0.85 17.78 5.75
N ASP A 29 -1.49 17.36 6.85
CA ASP A 29 -2.65 18.01 7.42
C ASP A 29 -2.75 17.86 8.95
N ARG A 30 -3.84 18.40 9.52
CA ARG A 30 -4.22 18.34 10.94
C ARG A 30 -3.17 18.92 11.90
N HIS A 31 -3.20 18.48 13.17
CA HIS A 31 -2.44 19.08 14.28
C HIS A 31 -0.90 18.99 14.10
N GLN A 32 -0.43 17.99 13.41
CA GLN A 32 1.00 17.78 13.18
C GLN A 32 1.47 18.25 11.79
N ARG A 33 0.65 19.00 11.06
CA ARG A 33 0.98 19.51 9.73
C ARG A 33 2.35 20.18 9.70
N GLY A 34 3.21 19.71 8.78
CA GLY A 34 4.58 20.20 8.63
C GLY A 34 5.64 19.48 9.47
N ALA A 35 5.25 18.64 10.44
CA ALA A 35 6.18 17.77 11.14
C ALA A 35 6.79 16.72 10.19
N PRO A 36 7.96 16.14 10.49
CA PRO A 36 8.50 15.01 9.75
C PRO A 36 7.48 13.87 9.67
N PHE A 37 7.37 13.25 8.49
CA PHE A 37 6.49 12.09 8.31
C PHE A 37 7.20 10.84 8.86
N ARG A 38 6.69 10.30 9.94
CA ARG A 38 7.17 9.05 10.53
C ARG A 38 6.18 7.94 10.29
N GLU A 39 6.68 6.81 9.83
CA GLU A 39 5.86 5.62 9.66
C GLU A 39 5.49 5.04 11.03
N TYR A 40 4.25 4.55 11.14
CA TYR A 40 3.85 3.65 12.22
C TYR A 40 4.47 2.27 12.01
N ASP A 41 4.56 1.44 13.04
CA ASP A 41 5.18 0.12 12.97
C ASP A 41 4.60 -0.77 11.86
N TRP A 42 3.27 -0.75 11.68
CA TRP A 42 2.63 -1.51 10.62
C TRP A 42 2.96 -0.97 9.22
N GLN A 43 3.13 0.35 9.07
CA GLN A 43 3.53 0.99 7.80
C GLN A 43 4.99 0.64 7.49
N PHE A 44 5.87 0.77 8.48
CA PHE A 44 7.26 0.36 8.34
C PHE A 44 7.39 -1.13 7.98
N TRP A 45 6.61 -2.01 8.62
CA TRP A 45 6.57 -3.43 8.26
C TRP A 45 6.21 -3.65 6.79
N CYS A 46 5.19 -2.94 6.28
CA CYS A 46 4.81 -3.01 4.87
C CYS A 46 5.90 -2.43 3.96
N THR A 47 6.53 -1.32 4.35
CA THR A 47 7.64 -0.70 3.63
C THR A 47 8.85 -1.63 3.57
N ALA A 48 9.25 -2.22 4.70
CA ALA A 48 10.37 -3.15 4.79
C ALA A 48 10.14 -4.40 3.92
N ASN A 49 8.93 -4.98 3.96
CA ASN A 49 8.61 -6.11 3.09
C ASN A 49 8.57 -5.74 1.62
N HIS A 50 8.01 -4.58 1.27
CA HIS A 50 8.05 -4.11 -0.12
C HIS A 50 9.50 -3.89 -0.58
N GLY A 51 10.38 -3.40 0.29
CA GLY A 51 11.81 -3.20 0.05
C GLY A 51 12.68 -4.44 0.28
N ARG A 52 12.12 -5.61 0.58
CA ARG A 52 12.88 -6.81 0.90
C ARG A 52 13.75 -7.27 -0.27
N VAL A 53 15.05 -7.37 -0.04
CA VAL A 53 16.07 -7.77 -1.01
C VAL A 53 16.42 -9.24 -0.81
N ARG A 54 16.65 -9.96 -1.91
CA ARG A 54 17.15 -11.33 -1.88
C ARG A 54 18.59 -11.34 -1.39
N PRO A 55 18.97 -12.21 -0.45
CA PRO A 55 20.36 -12.26 0.06
C PRO A 55 21.42 -12.49 -1.03
N GLU A 56 21.04 -13.20 -2.10
CA GLU A 56 21.89 -13.50 -3.25
C GLU A 56 21.89 -12.40 -4.34
N ALA A 57 21.19 -11.28 -4.13
CA ALA A 57 21.11 -10.22 -5.12
C ALA A 57 22.47 -9.61 -5.40
N THR A 58 22.77 -9.42 -6.67
CA THR A 58 24.00 -8.76 -7.16
C THR A 58 23.63 -7.49 -7.92
N HIS A 59 24.52 -6.52 -7.90
CA HIS A 59 24.38 -5.29 -8.66
C HIS A 59 25.47 -5.20 -9.71
N ASP A 60 25.05 -5.10 -10.98
CA ASP A 60 25.93 -4.79 -12.10
C ASP A 60 25.54 -3.41 -12.64
N PRO A 61 26.41 -2.41 -12.50
CA PRO A 61 26.12 -1.05 -12.97
C PRO A 61 25.89 -0.95 -14.49
N GLU A 62 26.47 -1.87 -15.28
CA GLU A 62 26.34 -1.87 -16.75
C GLU A 62 25.08 -2.61 -17.20
N HIS A 63 24.59 -3.58 -16.40
CA HIS A 63 23.40 -4.37 -16.68
C HIS A 63 22.47 -4.44 -15.47
N PRO A 64 21.91 -3.30 -15.04
CA PRO A 64 21.14 -3.24 -13.79
C PRO A 64 19.76 -3.91 -13.94
N LEU A 65 19.65 -5.15 -13.54
CA LEU A 65 18.39 -5.89 -13.43
C LEU A 65 17.77 -5.63 -12.04
N LEU A 66 17.47 -4.38 -11.75
CA LEU A 66 17.23 -3.84 -10.41
C LEU A 66 16.06 -4.48 -9.68
N ASN A 67 14.97 -4.77 -10.40
CA ASN A 67 13.80 -5.42 -9.84
C ASN A 67 14.01 -6.89 -9.48
N GLN A 68 15.01 -7.56 -10.05
CA GLN A 68 15.33 -8.95 -9.69
C GLN A 68 15.94 -9.05 -8.28
N ALA A 69 16.45 -7.97 -7.75
CA ALA A 69 16.94 -7.91 -6.37
C ALA A 69 15.80 -8.09 -5.34
N PHE A 70 14.58 -7.69 -5.66
CA PHE A 70 13.47 -7.71 -4.70
C PHE A 70 12.77 -9.07 -4.64
N VAL A 71 12.39 -9.46 -3.41
CA VAL A 71 11.59 -10.67 -3.16
C VAL A 71 10.17 -10.49 -3.69
N TYR A 72 9.59 -9.32 -3.46
CA TYR A 72 8.21 -9.03 -3.82
C TYR A 72 8.13 -8.03 -4.97
N ARG A 73 7.46 -8.43 -6.03
CA ARG A 73 7.13 -7.55 -7.15
C ARG A 73 5.89 -6.72 -6.87
N ARG A 74 5.03 -7.20 -5.98
CA ARG A 74 3.77 -6.55 -5.61
C ARG A 74 3.57 -6.58 -4.11
N SER A 75 2.86 -5.56 -3.62
CA SER A 75 2.38 -5.52 -2.24
C SER A 75 0.90 -5.20 -2.19
N GLN A 76 0.18 -5.90 -1.35
CA GLN A 76 -1.22 -5.63 -1.02
C GLN A 76 -1.34 -5.32 0.46
N VAL A 77 -2.03 -4.22 0.76
CA VAL A 77 -2.31 -3.78 2.13
C VAL A 77 -3.80 -3.64 2.34
N ILE A 78 -4.38 -4.56 3.10
CA ILE A 78 -5.77 -4.51 3.54
C ILE A 78 -5.78 -3.98 4.99
N ALA A 79 -6.29 -2.78 5.18
CA ALA A 79 -6.33 -2.11 6.47
C ALA A 79 -7.61 -1.29 6.62
N PRO A 80 -8.14 -1.13 7.85
CA PRO A 80 -9.43 -0.46 8.07
C PRO A 80 -9.41 1.00 7.63
N GLN A 81 -10.57 1.58 7.50
CA GLN A 81 -10.74 2.98 7.13
C GLN A 81 -10.09 3.89 8.17
N LYS A 82 -9.52 5.03 7.74
CA LYS A 82 -8.81 6.00 8.60
C LYS A 82 -7.48 5.52 9.22
N MET A 83 -6.99 4.35 8.89
CA MET A 83 -5.71 3.81 9.38
C MET A 83 -4.46 4.58 8.90
N GLY A 84 -4.61 5.59 8.04
CA GLY A 84 -3.48 6.40 7.54
C GLY A 84 -2.89 5.91 6.21
N LYS A 85 -3.60 5.05 5.45
CA LYS A 85 -3.15 4.53 4.14
C LYS A 85 -2.81 5.65 3.15
N GLY A 86 -3.69 6.64 2.97
CA GLY A 86 -3.52 7.69 1.97
C GLY A 86 -2.25 8.54 2.16
N PRO A 87 -2.01 9.16 3.33
CA PRO A 87 -0.77 9.89 3.60
C PRO A 87 0.48 9.03 3.47
N TRP A 88 0.43 7.76 3.93
CA TRP A 88 1.54 6.84 3.78
C TRP A 88 1.83 6.52 2.30
N THR A 89 0.79 6.22 1.51
CA THR A 89 0.95 6.03 0.06
C THR A 89 1.52 7.27 -0.63
N ALA A 90 1.10 8.48 -0.22
CA ALA A 90 1.66 9.72 -0.74
C ALA A 90 3.18 9.86 -0.45
N ALA A 91 3.62 9.52 0.75
CA ALA A 91 5.04 9.49 1.10
C ALA A 91 5.81 8.44 0.28
N ARG A 92 5.20 7.26 0.05
CA ARG A 92 5.76 6.21 -0.82
C ARG A 92 5.87 6.66 -2.28
N VAL A 93 4.91 7.44 -2.78
CA VAL A 93 4.98 8.04 -4.13
C VAL A 93 6.13 9.04 -4.22
N CYS A 94 6.33 9.90 -3.20
CA CYS A 94 7.49 10.80 -3.15
C CYS A 94 8.80 10.02 -3.18
N LEU A 95 8.89 8.95 -2.39
CA LEU A 95 10.05 8.06 -2.33
C LEU A 95 10.31 7.41 -3.71
N ALA A 96 9.29 6.85 -4.36
CA ALA A 96 9.41 6.23 -5.67
C ALA A 96 9.89 7.22 -6.75
N ALA A 97 9.50 8.49 -6.62
CA ALA A 97 9.86 9.53 -7.57
C ALA A 97 11.33 9.98 -7.47
N VAL A 98 11.84 10.17 -6.25
CA VAL A 98 13.15 10.81 -6.06
C VAL A 98 14.00 10.20 -4.94
N GLY A 99 13.55 9.12 -4.31
CA GLY A 99 14.25 8.43 -3.23
C GLY A 99 15.12 7.25 -3.70
N PRO A 100 15.82 6.59 -2.78
CA PRO A 100 16.73 5.48 -3.03
C PRO A 100 16.00 4.15 -3.28
N THR A 101 15.16 4.06 -4.32
CA THR A 101 14.25 2.92 -4.52
C THR A 101 14.84 1.75 -5.27
N GLU A 102 15.97 1.94 -5.97
CA GLU A 102 16.62 0.91 -6.75
C GLU A 102 17.79 0.29 -5.98
N PHE A 103 17.91 -1.04 -5.99
CA PHE A 103 19.03 -1.73 -5.36
C PHE A 103 20.34 -1.39 -6.05
N ALA A 104 21.35 -0.99 -5.27
CA ALA A 104 22.67 -0.54 -5.77
C ALA A 104 23.84 -1.36 -5.22
N GLY A 105 23.58 -2.51 -4.62
CA GLY A 105 24.61 -3.38 -4.04
C GLY A 105 24.50 -3.48 -2.51
N TRP A 106 25.53 -4.07 -1.92
CA TRP A 106 25.64 -4.32 -0.48
C TRP A 106 26.72 -3.42 0.12
N ALA A 107 26.36 -2.73 1.19
CA ALA A 107 27.20 -1.75 1.84
C ALA A 107 28.46 -2.36 2.48
N GLN A 108 29.57 -1.64 2.35
CA GLN A 108 30.81 -1.85 3.06
C GLN A 108 30.97 -0.83 4.18
N VAL A 109 32.04 -0.95 4.96
CA VAL A 109 32.36 0.03 6.01
C VAL A 109 32.61 1.41 5.37
N GLY A 110 31.83 2.40 5.78
CA GLY A 110 31.95 3.78 5.32
C GLY A 110 31.05 4.15 4.14
N ASP A 111 30.28 3.20 3.59
CA ASP A 111 29.32 3.53 2.57
C ASP A 111 28.13 4.34 3.11
N GLU A 112 27.68 5.32 2.33
CA GLU A 112 26.59 6.21 2.69
C GLU A 112 25.76 6.60 1.48
N TYR A 113 24.46 6.85 1.70
CA TYR A 113 23.61 7.50 0.71
C TYR A 113 23.67 9.01 0.93
N ARG A 114 23.99 9.74 -0.12
CA ARG A 114 24.08 11.21 -0.10
C ARG A 114 23.04 11.82 -1.02
N CYS A 115 22.23 12.72 -0.46
CA CYS A 115 21.17 13.40 -1.23
C CYS A 115 21.69 14.30 -2.34
N ASP A 116 22.84 14.96 -2.13
CA ASP A 116 23.46 15.84 -3.12
C ASP A 116 23.91 15.09 -4.38
N GLU A 117 24.38 13.86 -4.24
CA GLU A 117 24.73 12.97 -5.36
C GLU A 117 23.49 12.44 -6.11
N ASN A 118 22.32 12.50 -5.45
CA ASN A 118 21.03 12.03 -5.99
C ASN A 118 20.07 13.18 -6.36
N GLY A 119 20.61 14.39 -6.55
CA GLY A 119 19.88 15.55 -7.07
C GLY A 119 19.05 16.32 -6.03
N CYS A 120 19.19 16.03 -4.74
CA CYS A 120 18.51 16.74 -3.66
C CYS A 120 19.51 17.49 -2.77
N ASN A 121 19.55 18.81 -2.85
CA ASN A 121 20.50 19.65 -2.10
C ASN A 121 20.10 19.88 -0.63
N CYS A 122 19.40 18.92 0.03
CA CYS A 122 18.97 19.07 1.42
C CYS A 122 20.07 18.75 2.46
N GLY A 123 21.23 18.27 2.02
CA GLY A 123 22.38 17.93 2.87
C GLY A 123 22.19 16.67 3.72
N TRP A 124 21.15 15.85 3.45
CA TRP A 124 20.92 14.63 4.21
C TRP A 124 21.85 13.50 3.74
N ILE A 125 22.38 12.76 4.73
CA ILE A 125 23.23 11.60 4.55
C ILE A 125 22.65 10.47 5.39
N TYR A 126 22.64 9.26 4.84
CA TYR A 126 22.30 8.02 5.54
C TYR A 126 23.52 7.10 5.55
N PRO A 127 24.15 6.87 6.72
CA PRO A 127 25.26 5.92 6.84
C PRO A 127 24.71 4.49 6.84
N TYR A 128 25.14 3.67 5.89
CA TYR A 128 24.76 2.26 5.87
C TYR A 128 25.58 1.47 6.89
N LEU A 129 24.94 0.45 7.47
CA LEU A 129 25.68 -0.59 8.19
C LEU A 129 26.27 -1.60 7.18
N PRO A 130 27.48 -2.15 7.44
CA PRO A 130 28.03 -3.17 6.55
C PRO A 130 27.09 -4.35 6.36
N GLY A 131 26.84 -4.70 5.11
CA GLY A 131 25.88 -5.75 4.72
C GLY A 131 24.44 -5.28 4.55
N GLU A 132 24.11 -4.02 4.78
CA GLU A 132 22.82 -3.47 4.38
C GLU A 132 22.72 -3.36 2.84
N PRO A 133 21.54 -3.55 2.25
CA PRO A 133 21.33 -3.23 0.85
C PRO A 133 21.35 -1.71 0.64
N MET A 134 22.10 -1.25 -0.33
CA MET A 134 22.18 0.15 -0.72
C MET A 134 21.12 0.50 -1.75
N GLY A 135 20.57 1.71 -1.65
CA GLY A 135 19.60 2.26 -2.59
C GLY A 135 20.17 3.36 -3.47
N ARG A 136 19.65 3.49 -4.68
CA ARG A 136 19.90 4.64 -5.56
C ARG A 136 18.59 5.15 -6.14
N ARG A 137 18.59 6.40 -6.62
CA ARG A 137 17.45 6.98 -7.32
C ARG A 137 17.26 6.32 -8.70
N HIS A 138 15.99 6.10 -9.07
CA HIS A 138 15.68 5.64 -10.43
C HIS A 138 16.06 6.70 -11.47
N PRO A 139 16.74 6.35 -12.58
CA PRO A 139 17.25 7.32 -13.56
C PRO A 139 16.15 7.99 -14.40
N SER A 140 15.02 7.34 -14.59
CA SER A 140 13.89 7.84 -15.40
C SER A 140 12.55 7.37 -14.79
N PRO A 141 12.10 8.00 -13.69
CA PRO A 141 10.92 7.53 -12.97
C PRO A 141 9.63 7.93 -13.68
N LEU A 142 8.80 6.94 -14.02
CA LEU A 142 7.41 7.11 -14.41
C LEU A 142 6.52 6.40 -13.41
N ILE A 143 5.73 7.16 -12.66
CA ILE A 143 4.89 6.66 -11.58
C ILE A 143 3.44 6.93 -11.90
N GLN A 144 2.57 5.96 -11.64
CA GLN A 144 1.15 6.12 -11.84
C GLN A 144 0.36 5.83 -10.56
N ILE A 145 -0.61 6.68 -10.26
CA ILE A 145 -1.54 6.54 -9.14
C ILE A 145 -2.92 6.32 -9.73
N MET A 146 -3.59 5.24 -9.36
CA MET A 146 -4.93 4.90 -9.80
C MET A 146 -5.89 4.76 -8.62
N ALA A 147 -7.08 5.32 -8.78
CA ALA A 147 -8.24 5.11 -7.89
C ALA A 147 -9.53 5.02 -8.72
N THR A 148 -10.66 4.79 -8.07
CA THR A 148 -11.95 4.58 -8.76
C THR A 148 -12.52 5.82 -9.42
N SER A 149 -12.22 7.00 -8.87
CA SER A 149 -12.65 8.31 -9.39
C SER A 149 -11.61 9.39 -9.08
N ASP A 150 -11.74 10.55 -9.73
CA ASP A 150 -10.88 11.72 -9.45
C ASP A 150 -10.96 12.17 -8.00
N ASP A 151 -12.15 12.11 -7.37
CA ASP A 151 -12.33 12.43 -5.96
C ASP A 151 -11.61 11.44 -5.05
N GLN A 152 -11.55 10.17 -5.41
CA GLN A 152 -10.81 9.16 -4.64
C GLN A 152 -9.31 9.24 -4.87
N VAL A 153 -8.84 9.54 -6.09
CA VAL A 153 -7.42 9.86 -6.33
C VAL A 153 -6.99 11.01 -5.41
N ALA A 154 -7.87 11.96 -5.10
CA ALA A 154 -7.60 13.06 -4.18
C ALA A 154 -7.20 12.60 -2.76
N ASN A 155 -7.57 11.39 -2.33
CA ASN A 155 -7.14 10.82 -1.04
C ASN A 155 -5.62 10.62 -0.94
N ILE A 156 -4.95 10.37 -2.06
CA ILE A 156 -3.49 10.32 -2.15
C ILE A 156 -2.93 11.65 -2.67
N TRP A 157 -3.57 12.23 -3.67
CA TRP A 157 -3.06 13.41 -4.36
C TRP A 157 -2.97 14.66 -3.49
N ARG A 158 -3.99 14.95 -2.67
CA ARG A 158 -3.96 16.09 -1.75
C ARG A 158 -2.85 15.98 -0.71
N PRO A 159 -2.71 14.86 0.02
CA PRO A 159 -1.55 14.63 0.88
C PRO A 159 -0.22 14.76 0.13
N LEU A 160 -0.09 14.19 -1.07
CA LEU A 160 1.12 14.25 -1.89
C LEU A 160 1.54 15.69 -2.22
N VAL A 161 0.62 16.50 -2.75
CA VAL A 161 0.89 17.91 -3.08
C VAL A 161 1.23 18.71 -1.82
N SER A 162 0.54 18.44 -0.72
CA SER A 162 0.81 19.07 0.57
C SER A 162 2.22 18.72 1.10
N MET A 163 2.61 17.44 1.07
CA MET A 163 3.94 16.98 1.47
C MET A 163 5.05 17.63 0.65
N ILE A 164 4.87 17.70 -0.66
CA ILE A 164 5.82 18.35 -1.59
C ILE A 164 6.00 19.82 -1.19
N GLY A 165 4.90 20.55 -0.99
CA GLY A 165 4.95 21.99 -0.68
C GLY A 165 5.52 22.33 0.69
N LEU A 166 5.44 21.41 1.66
CA LEU A 166 5.87 21.62 3.04
C LEU A 166 7.33 21.25 3.32
N GLY A 167 7.98 20.54 2.39
CA GLY A 167 9.31 19.96 2.61
C GLY A 167 10.34 20.34 1.53
N PRO A 168 11.50 19.69 1.56
CA PRO A 168 12.58 19.92 0.59
C PRO A 168 12.25 19.44 -0.83
N LEU A 169 11.17 18.70 -1.01
CA LEU A 169 10.78 18.11 -2.30
C LEU A 169 10.20 19.14 -3.29
N LYS A 170 9.87 20.35 -2.87
CA LYS A 170 9.25 21.40 -3.69
C LYS A 170 10.08 21.81 -4.91
N ASP A 171 11.40 21.64 -4.85
CA ASP A 171 12.31 21.97 -5.95
C ASP A 171 12.54 20.78 -6.90
N LEU A 172 12.16 19.57 -6.50
CA LEU A 172 12.31 18.32 -7.24
C LEU A 172 11.00 17.83 -7.87
N LEU A 173 9.89 18.10 -7.21
CA LEU A 173 8.56 17.65 -7.62
C LEU A 173 7.68 18.88 -7.84
N LEU A 174 7.32 19.13 -9.11
CA LEU A 174 6.58 20.32 -9.52
C LEU A 174 5.14 19.93 -9.87
N PRO A 175 4.17 20.13 -8.95
CA PRO A 175 2.75 19.86 -9.22
C PRO A 175 2.23 20.70 -10.39
N ARG A 176 1.50 20.06 -11.31
CA ARG A 176 0.70 20.62 -12.39
C ARG A 176 -0.74 20.15 -12.20
N GLY A 177 -1.64 20.60 -13.01
CA GLY A 177 -3.06 20.25 -12.85
C GLY A 177 -3.30 18.73 -12.71
N GLU A 178 -2.78 17.94 -13.66
CA GLU A 178 -3.07 16.51 -13.74
C GLU A 178 -1.88 15.58 -13.48
N PHE A 179 -0.68 16.13 -13.36
CA PHE A 179 0.53 15.37 -13.12
C PHE A 179 1.52 16.15 -12.26
N ILE A 180 2.51 15.49 -11.74
CA ILE A 180 3.65 16.11 -11.07
C ILE A 180 4.89 15.84 -11.91
N ARG A 181 5.57 16.90 -12.34
CA ARG A 181 6.84 16.77 -13.04
C ARG A 181 7.96 16.48 -12.03
N ILE A 182 8.82 15.53 -12.38
CA ILE A 182 10.02 15.21 -11.64
C ILE A 182 11.21 15.92 -12.30
N VAL A 183 12.02 16.65 -11.52
CA VAL A 183 13.14 17.43 -12.02
C VAL A 183 14.47 16.70 -11.81
N GLY A 184 15.41 16.86 -12.75
CA GLY A 184 16.78 16.43 -12.57
C GLY A 184 17.05 14.95 -12.81
N THR A 185 16.22 14.28 -13.64
CA THR A 185 16.45 12.89 -14.07
C THR A 185 16.85 12.79 -15.54
N SER A 186 16.09 12.10 -16.38
CA SER A 186 16.46 11.90 -17.79
C SER A 186 16.36 13.14 -18.68
N GLY A 187 15.64 14.16 -18.23
CA GLY A 187 15.30 15.33 -19.04
C GLY A 187 14.12 15.11 -19.99
N ASP A 188 13.59 13.89 -20.06
CA ASP A 188 12.41 13.56 -20.84
C ASP A 188 11.14 14.02 -20.11
N LYS A 189 10.39 14.93 -20.75
CA LYS A 189 9.18 15.52 -20.18
C LYS A 189 8.03 14.53 -20.03
N ASP A 190 8.05 13.45 -20.83
CA ASP A 190 6.98 12.47 -20.88
C ASP A 190 7.26 11.29 -19.95
N MET A 191 8.50 11.11 -19.51
CA MET A 191 8.92 10.01 -18.64
C MET A 191 9.04 10.43 -17.18
N ASP A 192 9.71 11.55 -16.90
CA ASP A 192 10.00 11.96 -15.52
C ASP A 192 8.78 12.61 -14.86
N ARG A 193 7.80 11.79 -14.47
CA ARG A 193 6.52 12.30 -13.97
C ARG A 193 5.73 11.33 -13.09
N ILE A 194 4.81 11.88 -12.32
CA ILE A 194 3.80 11.16 -11.56
C ILE A 194 2.44 11.49 -12.18
N ASP A 195 1.75 10.47 -12.68
CA ASP A 195 0.44 10.61 -13.33
C ASP A 195 -0.70 10.15 -12.44
N ARG A 196 -1.84 10.85 -12.55
CA ARG A 196 -3.13 10.34 -12.09
C ARG A 196 -3.77 9.53 -13.22
N VAL A 197 -4.27 8.35 -12.89
CA VAL A 197 -4.96 7.47 -13.83
C VAL A 197 -6.35 7.14 -13.29
N THR A 198 -7.37 7.38 -14.10
CA THR A 198 -8.75 7.00 -13.82
C THR A 198 -9.27 6.10 -14.93
N ALA A 199 -10.48 5.53 -14.77
CA ALA A 199 -11.09 4.65 -15.77
C ALA A 199 -11.19 5.27 -17.19
N SER A 200 -11.24 6.61 -17.28
CA SER A 200 -11.31 7.34 -18.56
C SER A 200 -9.96 7.52 -19.26
N ALA A 201 -8.85 7.25 -18.58
CA ALA A 201 -7.49 7.52 -19.08
C ALA A 201 -6.91 6.36 -19.92
N GLN A 202 -7.69 5.76 -20.81
CA GLN A 202 -7.28 4.64 -21.68
C GLN A 202 -6.06 4.96 -22.57
N SER A 203 -5.79 6.23 -22.86
CA SER A 203 -4.68 6.67 -23.71
C SER A 203 -3.27 6.51 -23.10
N ARG A 204 -3.17 6.21 -21.80
CA ARG A 204 -1.89 6.04 -21.09
C ARG A 204 -1.57 4.57 -20.77
N LEU A 205 -2.36 3.64 -21.32
CA LEU A 205 -2.15 2.21 -21.16
C LEU A 205 -0.94 1.77 -22.01
N GLY A 206 0.01 1.08 -21.39
CA GLY A 206 1.23 0.60 -22.06
C GLY A 206 2.49 1.42 -21.80
N ALA A 207 2.39 2.47 -20.96
CA ALA A 207 3.57 3.25 -20.55
C ALA A 207 4.55 2.38 -19.71
N PRO A 208 5.88 2.62 -19.82
CA PRO A 208 6.91 1.90 -19.08
C PRO A 208 6.97 2.40 -17.61
N ILE A 209 6.05 1.91 -16.78
CA ILE A 209 5.87 2.35 -15.40
C ILE A 209 6.91 1.72 -14.49
N ASN A 210 7.59 2.51 -13.65
CA ASN A 210 8.49 2.03 -12.62
C ASN A 210 7.74 1.55 -11.39
N GLU A 211 6.79 2.36 -10.91
CA GLU A 211 5.95 1.98 -9.78
C GLU A 211 4.51 2.45 -9.96
N ALA A 212 3.57 1.55 -9.70
CA ALA A 212 2.15 1.83 -9.76
C ALA A 212 1.53 1.73 -8.36
N PHE A 213 0.76 2.75 -7.98
CA PHE A 213 0.03 2.80 -6.73
C PHE A 213 -1.47 2.72 -7.01
N PHE A 214 -2.13 1.75 -6.39
CA PHE A 214 -3.55 1.50 -6.56
C PHE A 214 -4.28 1.70 -5.23
N ASP A 215 -5.26 2.59 -5.20
CA ASP A 215 -6.05 2.84 -3.99
C ASP A 215 -7.46 2.27 -4.12
N GLU A 216 -7.96 1.72 -3.02
CA GLU A 216 -9.29 1.11 -2.91
C GLU A 216 -9.54 0.01 -3.95
N THR A 217 -8.56 -0.88 -4.16
CA THR A 217 -8.65 -2.00 -5.12
C THR A 217 -9.78 -2.99 -4.83
N GLY A 218 -10.35 -2.95 -3.62
CA GLY A 218 -11.59 -3.64 -3.27
C GLY A 218 -12.81 -3.18 -4.06
N LEU A 219 -12.75 -1.97 -4.65
CA LEU A 219 -13.80 -1.40 -5.49
C LEU A 219 -13.54 -1.60 -7.00
N TYR A 220 -12.41 -2.18 -7.40
CA TYR A 220 -12.13 -2.44 -8.81
C TYR A 220 -12.79 -3.74 -9.24
N THR A 221 -13.82 -3.62 -10.05
CA THR A 221 -14.65 -4.73 -10.54
C THR A 221 -14.66 -4.82 -12.07
N LYS A 222 -15.17 -5.92 -12.61
CA LYS A 222 -15.39 -6.04 -14.05
C LYS A 222 -16.47 -5.08 -14.55
N SER A 223 -17.49 -4.82 -13.72
CA SER A 223 -18.62 -3.96 -14.09
C SER A 223 -18.21 -2.50 -14.32
N ASN A 224 -17.25 -1.99 -13.55
CA ASN A 224 -16.71 -0.62 -13.71
C ASN A 224 -15.44 -0.56 -14.57
N LYS A 225 -15.01 -1.68 -15.17
CA LYS A 225 -13.84 -1.82 -16.07
C LYS A 225 -12.48 -1.50 -15.41
N LEU A 226 -12.43 -1.24 -14.11
CA LEU A 226 -11.18 -0.87 -13.43
C LEU A 226 -10.21 -2.05 -13.32
N ILE A 227 -10.69 -3.30 -13.30
CA ILE A 227 -9.83 -4.48 -13.37
C ILE A 227 -8.99 -4.50 -14.66
N GLU A 228 -9.54 -4.08 -15.78
CA GLU A 228 -8.83 -4.05 -17.07
C GLU A 228 -7.70 -3.01 -17.03
N VAL A 229 -7.99 -1.80 -16.53
CA VAL A 229 -6.99 -0.73 -16.37
C VAL A 229 -5.88 -1.17 -15.40
N PHE A 230 -6.24 -1.67 -14.22
CA PHE A 230 -5.33 -2.22 -13.21
C PHE A 230 -4.39 -3.29 -13.79
N THR A 231 -4.95 -4.24 -14.56
CA THR A 231 -4.18 -5.33 -15.16
C THR A 231 -3.24 -4.80 -16.25
N THR A 232 -3.68 -3.81 -17.03
CA THR A 232 -2.87 -3.23 -18.11
C THR A 232 -1.72 -2.40 -17.56
N MET A 233 -1.95 -1.58 -16.53
CA MET A 233 -0.88 -0.85 -15.83
C MET A 233 0.16 -1.80 -15.25
N ARG A 234 -0.26 -2.89 -14.63
CA ARG A 234 0.66 -3.92 -14.10
C ARG A 234 1.48 -4.61 -15.18
N ARG A 235 0.90 -4.84 -16.38
CA ARG A 235 1.65 -5.37 -17.53
C ARG A 235 2.66 -4.35 -18.05
N GLY A 236 2.31 -3.07 -18.10
CA GLY A 236 3.22 -1.98 -18.46
C GLY A 236 4.40 -1.90 -17.49
N ALA A 237 4.13 -1.95 -16.19
CA ALA A 237 5.18 -2.00 -15.17
C ALA A 237 6.09 -3.23 -15.33
N ALA A 238 5.52 -4.41 -15.56
CA ALA A 238 6.30 -5.67 -15.66
C ALA A 238 7.33 -5.64 -16.79
N ALA A 239 7.03 -4.99 -17.92
CA ALA A 239 7.91 -4.93 -19.07
C ALA A 239 9.24 -4.18 -18.78
N MET A 240 9.19 -3.23 -17.84
CA MET A 240 10.36 -2.42 -17.42
C MET A 240 10.89 -2.82 -16.04
N GLY A 241 10.49 -3.99 -15.54
CA GLY A 241 10.85 -4.40 -14.19
C GLY A 241 10.16 -3.62 -13.08
N GLY A 242 9.12 -2.85 -13.41
CA GLY A 242 8.40 -2.04 -12.46
C GLY A 242 7.59 -2.86 -11.46
N ARG A 243 7.24 -2.20 -10.36
CA ARG A 243 6.60 -2.79 -9.18
C ARG A 243 5.27 -2.13 -8.90
N SER A 244 4.48 -2.71 -8.00
CA SER A 244 3.21 -2.09 -7.63
C SER A 244 2.83 -2.31 -6.16
N MET A 245 2.13 -1.33 -5.61
CA MET A 245 1.52 -1.39 -4.28
C MET A 245 0.03 -1.09 -4.39
N GLU A 246 -0.78 -1.90 -3.73
CA GLU A 246 -2.21 -1.71 -3.64
C GLU A 246 -2.66 -1.55 -2.19
N THR A 247 -3.54 -0.59 -1.94
CA THR A 247 -4.18 -0.34 -0.65
C THR A 247 -5.68 -0.47 -0.79
N THR A 248 -6.34 -0.99 0.24
CA THR A 248 -7.79 -1.11 0.27
C THR A 248 -8.31 -1.28 1.70
N ASN A 249 -9.61 -1.01 1.89
CA ASN A 249 -10.36 -1.56 3.01
C ASN A 249 -10.67 -3.05 2.73
N ALA A 250 -11.14 -3.79 3.73
CA ALA A 250 -11.65 -5.12 3.50
C ALA A 250 -12.79 -5.09 2.47
N PHE A 251 -12.71 -5.97 1.50
CA PHE A 251 -13.59 -6.01 0.33
C PHE A 251 -14.80 -6.94 0.53
N ASP A 252 -15.78 -6.82 -0.35
CA ASP A 252 -16.92 -7.73 -0.43
C ASP A 252 -16.54 -8.97 -1.26
N PRO A 253 -16.51 -10.19 -0.68
CA PRO A 253 -16.18 -11.42 -1.41
C PRO A 253 -17.15 -11.77 -2.55
N ALA A 254 -18.32 -11.15 -2.61
CA ALA A 254 -19.28 -11.37 -3.69
C ALA A 254 -18.95 -10.60 -4.98
N GLN A 255 -18.08 -9.58 -4.91
CA GLN A 255 -17.82 -8.68 -6.04
C GLN A 255 -16.67 -9.13 -6.96
N ASN A 256 -15.89 -10.13 -6.55
CA ASN A 256 -14.70 -10.60 -7.30
C ASN A 256 -13.79 -9.43 -7.73
N SER A 257 -13.47 -8.57 -6.78
CA SER A 257 -12.66 -7.37 -7.00
C SER A 257 -11.19 -7.69 -7.28
N ALA A 258 -10.43 -6.68 -7.75
CA ALA A 258 -8.99 -6.80 -7.92
C ALA A 258 -8.27 -7.16 -6.62
N ALA A 259 -8.69 -6.57 -5.48
CA ALA A 259 -8.16 -6.91 -4.17
C ALA A 259 -8.39 -8.38 -3.80
N GLN A 260 -9.58 -8.90 -4.07
CA GLN A 260 -9.89 -10.32 -3.85
C GLN A 260 -9.00 -11.22 -4.69
N GLN A 261 -8.86 -10.94 -5.99
CA GLN A 261 -7.99 -11.73 -6.88
C GLN A 261 -6.53 -11.73 -6.43
N THR A 262 -6.05 -10.61 -5.88
CA THR A 262 -4.70 -10.53 -5.32
C THR A 262 -4.61 -11.32 -4.01
N GLN A 263 -5.60 -11.20 -3.12
CA GLN A 263 -5.60 -11.91 -1.82
C GLN A 263 -5.67 -13.42 -2.01
N GLU A 264 -6.44 -13.91 -2.96
CA GLU A 264 -6.59 -15.34 -3.28
C GLU A 264 -5.41 -15.93 -4.09
N SER A 265 -4.57 -15.07 -4.69
CA SER A 265 -3.42 -15.52 -5.47
C SER A 265 -2.43 -16.31 -4.63
N GLN A 266 -1.96 -17.46 -5.14
CA GLN A 266 -0.95 -18.30 -4.48
C GLN A 266 0.50 -17.95 -4.84
N ARG A 267 0.71 -16.81 -5.49
CA ARG A 267 2.05 -16.38 -5.92
C ARG A 267 2.89 -15.90 -4.74
N SER A 268 4.12 -16.39 -4.67
CA SER A 268 5.08 -16.04 -3.62
C SER A 268 5.74 -14.66 -3.80
N ASP A 269 5.63 -14.06 -5.00
CA ASP A 269 6.17 -12.73 -5.32
C ASP A 269 5.21 -11.59 -4.97
N ILE A 270 4.17 -11.85 -4.17
CA ILE A 270 3.20 -10.88 -3.68
C ILE A 270 3.27 -10.84 -2.15
N PHE A 271 3.67 -9.71 -1.60
CA PHE A 271 3.52 -9.44 -0.17
C PHE A 271 2.07 -9.07 0.13
N LYS A 272 1.49 -9.68 1.19
CA LYS A 272 0.13 -9.44 1.63
C LYS A 272 0.11 -9.05 3.10
N TYR A 273 -0.42 -7.89 3.40
CA TYR A 273 -0.69 -7.43 4.76
C TYR A 273 -2.19 -7.36 5.00
N TRP A 274 -2.65 -8.10 5.97
CA TRP A 274 -4.03 -8.04 6.44
C TRP A 274 -4.09 -8.50 7.89
N ARG A 275 -4.59 -7.63 8.75
CA ARG A 275 -4.87 -8.00 10.14
C ARG A 275 -6.30 -8.54 10.22
N ASP A 276 -6.43 -9.85 9.98
CA ASP A 276 -7.71 -10.55 10.05
C ASP A 276 -8.12 -10.80 11.50
N PRO A 277 -9.17 -10.13 12.01
CA PRO A 277 -9.63 -10.34 13.37
C PRO A 277 -10.26 -11.72 13.56
N ASP A 278 -10.81 -12.35 12.51
CA ASP A 278 -11.45 -13.66 12.60
C ASP A 278 -10.45 -14.80 12.78
N LEU A 279 -9.22 -14.61 12.36
CA LEU A 279 -8.13 -15.53 12.64
C LEU A 279 -7.53 -15.32 14.04
N ALA A 280 -7.38 -14.05 14.45
CA ALA A 280 -6.68 -13.67 15.67
C ALA A 280 -7.55 -13.69 16.92
N LEU A 281 -8.85 -13.36 16.80
CA LEU A 281 -9.76 -13.17 17.93
C LEU A 281 -10.87 -14.21 17.93
N LYS A 282 -10.73 -15.20 18.80
CA LYS A 282 -11.71 -16.29 18.91
C LYS A 282 -12.27 -16.39 20.32
N ARG A 283 -13.52 -16.81 20.40
CA ARG A 283 -14.20 -17.21 21.63
C ARG A 283 -13.66 -18.55 22.13
N PRO A 284 -13.94 -18.93 23.37
CA PRO A 284 -13.57 -20.25 23.90
C PRO A 284 -14.11 -21.44 23.08
N ASP A 285 -15.24 -21.25 22.39
CA ASP A 285 -15.84 -22.24 21.48
C ASP A 285 -15.20 -22.30 20.09
N GLY A 286 -14.12 -21.55 19.87
CA GLY A 286 -13.39 -21.47 18.61
C GLY A 286 -14.01 -20.57 17.54
N LYS A 287 -15.19 -20.00 17.77
CA LYS A 287 -15.85 -19.08 16.82
C LYS A 287 -15.21 -17.69 16.85
N PRO A 288 -15.18 -16.97 15.72
CA PRO A 288 -14.78 -15.57 15.68
C PRO A 288 -15.62 -14.69 16.63
N PHE A 289 -15.05 -13.59 17.07
CA PHE A 289 -15.80 -12.58 17.81
C PHE A 289 -16.95 -12.02 16.97
N SER A 290 -18.09 -11.72 17.62
CA SER A 290 -19.23 -11.11 16.95
C SER A 290 -19.09 -9.59 16.89
N PHE A 291 -19.24 -9.03 15.71
CA PHE A 291 -19.25 -7.57 15.53
C PHE A 291 -20.51 -6.92 16.14
N GLN A 292 -21.60 -7.67 16.27
CA GLN A 292 -22.84 -7.21 16.90
C GLN A 292 -22.72 -7.11 18.43
N ASN A 293 -21.84 -7.89 19.05
CA ASN A 293 -21.60 -7.79 20.49
C ASN A 293 -20.68 -6.62 20.82
N ALA A 294 -21.12 -5.65 21.59
CA ALA A 294 -20.39 -4.43 21.90
C ALA A 294 -18.99 -4.68 22.49
N ARG A 295 -18.84 -5.65 23.43
CA ARG A 295 -17.53 -5.96 24.04
C ARG A 295 -16.58 -6.60 23.05
N GLU A 296 -17.08 -7.49 22.19
CA GLU A 296 -16.28 -8.17 21.18
C GLU A 296 -15.93 -7.22 20.05
N ARG A 297 -16.86 -6.39 19.58
CA ARG A 297 -16.62 -5.32 18.61
C ARG A 297 -15.50 -4.38 19.08
N ARG A 298 -15.56 -3.91 20.33
CA ARG A 298 -14.51 -3.07 20.89
C ARG A 298 -13.13 -3.73 20.84
N LYS A 299 -13.04 -5.03 21.11
CA LYS A 299 -11.80 -5.80 21.00
C LYS A 299 -11.34 -5.94 19.55
N ILE A 300 -12.26 -6.15 18.59
CA ILE A 300 -11.96 -6.16 17.16
C ILE A 300 -11.36 -4.82 16.74
N LEU A 301 -12.04 -3.71 17.05
CA LEU A 301 -11.56 -2.36 16.73
C LEU A 301 -10.18 -2.11 17.36
N SER A 302 -10.00 -2.41 18.63
CA SER A 302 -8.69 -2.25 19.30
C SER A 302 -7.59 -3.08 18.65
N TYR A 303 -7.90 -4.26 18.14
CA TYR A 303 -6.93 -5.12 17.43
C TYR A 303 -6.58 -4.58 16.06
N VAL A 304 -7.56 -4.25 15.24
CA VAL A 304 -7.30 -3.86 13.84
C VAL A 304 -6.69 -2.46 13.71
N TYR A 305 -6.95 -1.57 14.68
CA TYR A 305 -6.37 -0.23 14.74
C TYR A 305 -5.10 -0.14 15.61
N ALA A 306 -4.63 -1.23 16.22
CA ALA A 306 -3.42 -1.18 17.02
C ALA A 306 -2.21 -0.69 16.21
N GLY A 307 -1.43 0.20 16.79
CA GLY A 307 -0.28 0.85 16.15
C GLY A 307 -0.64 2.06 15.27
N ALA A 308 -1.89 2.56 15.34
CA ALA A 308 -2.30 3.82 14.70
C ALA A 308 -2.58 4.87 15.78
N GLU A 309 -1.53 5.51 16.28
CA GLU A 309 -1.57 6.42 17.43
C GLU A 309 -2.48 7.65 17.24
N HIS A 310 -2.76 8.04 15.99
CA HIS A 310 -3.63 9.16 15.66
C HIS A 310 -5.13 8.83 15.79
N ILE A 311 -5.49 7.57 16.02
CA ILE A 311 -6.87 7.10 16.05
C ILE A 311 -7.48 7.22 17.46
N ASN A 312 -8.64 7.88 17.52
CA ASN A 312 -9.52 7.80 18.66
C ASN A 312 -10.54 6.66 18.45
N ILE A 313 -10.36 5.56 19.16
CA ILE A 313 -11.21 4.36 19.02
C ILE A 313 -12.68 4.65 19.38
N ASP A 314 -12.97 5.57 20.31
CA ASP A 314 -14.34 5.92 20.66
C ASP A 314 -15.05 6.62 19.49
N SER A 315 -14.35 7.50 18.78
CA SER A 315 -14.87 8.15 17.57
C SER A 315 -15.06 7.14 16.43
N ILE A 316 -14.13 6.20 16.26
CA ILE A 316 -14.28 5.11 15.27
C ILE A 316 -15.48 4.22 15.61
N GLU A 317 -15.68 3.88 16.88
CA GLU A 317 -16.82 3.05 17.29
C GLU A 317 -18.15 3.78 17.09
N ALA A 318 -18.22 5.08 17.35
CA ALA A 318 -19.41 5.87 17.08
C ALA A 318 -19.81 5.87 15.60
N GLU A 319 -18.88 6.18 14.71
CA GLU A 319 -19.08 6.13 13.25
C GLU A 319 -19.44 4.71 12.77
N CYS A 320 -18.81 3.69 13.36
CA CYS A 320 -19.11 2.30 13.08
C CYS A 320 -20.55 1.94 13.42
N LEU A 321 -21.04 2.38 14.59
CA LEU A 321 -22.41 2.14 15.04
C LEU A 321 -23.43 2.83 14.13
N GLU A 322 -23.18 4.08 13.72
CA GLU A 322 -24.03 4.80 12.78
C GLU A 322 -24.14 4.06 11.44
N LEU A 323 -23.00 3.61 10.90
CA LEU A 323 -23.02 2.83 9.65
C LEU A 323 -23.70 1.47 9.82
N MET A 324 -23.60 0.83 10.99
CA MET A 324 -24.29 -0.44 11.28
C MET A 324 -25.81 -0.34 11.20
N GLU A 325 -26.39 0.82 11.45
CA GLU A 325 -27.84 1.03 11.34
C GLU A 325 -28.35 0.91 9.89
N THR A 326 -27.49 1.23 8.91
CA THR A 326 -27.85 1.23 7.49
C THR A 326 -27.23 0.07 6.72
N ASP A 327 -25.96 -0.25 6.95
CA ASP A 327 -25.23 -1.36 6.31
C ASP A 327 -24.20 -1.97 7.27
N SER A 328 -24.66 -2.94 8.06
CA SER A 328 -23.81 -3.66 9.01
C SER A 328 -22.63 -4.37 8.34
N SER A 329 -22.83 -4.90 7.13
CA SER A 329 -21.76 -5.59 6.39
C SER A 329 -20.67 -4.63 5.95
N GLN A 330 -21.04 -3.42 5.56
CA GLN A 330 -20.07 -2.37 5.20
C GLN A 330 -19.31 -1.89 6.44
N ALA A 331 -20.00 -1.72 7.58
CA ALA A 331 -19.34 -1.37 8.85
C ALA A 331 -18.30 -2.41 9.28
N GLU A 332 -18.62 -3.70 9.15
CA GLU A 332 -17.68 -4.80 9.43
C GLU A 332 -16.48 -4.79 8.50
N ARG A 333 -16.67 -4.48 7.21
CA ARG A 333 -15.57 -4.37 6.24
C ARG A 333 -14.70 -3.14 6.52
N PHE A 334 -15.29 -1.97 6.68
CA PHE A 334 -14.56 -0.71 6.73
C PHE A 334 -13.87 -0.47 8.08
N PHE A 335 -14.54 -0.81 9.18
CA PHE A 335 -14.01 -0.60 10.51
C PHE A 335 -13.49 -1.88 11.17
N GLY A 336 -14.18 -2.99 10.96
CA GLY A 336 -13.79 -4.29 11.51
C GLY A 336 -12.70 -5.02 10.73
N ASN A 337 -12.32 -4.53 9.53
CA ASN A 337 -11.32 -5.16 8.64
C ASN A 337 -11.63 -6.63 8.29
N ARG A 338 -12.92 -6.98 8.21
CA ARG A 338 -13.42 -8.32 7.97
C ARG A 338 -13.90 -8.51 6.55
N LEU A 339 -13.70 -9.69 5.97
CA LEU A 339 -14.25 -10.05 4.66
C LEU A 339 -15.67 -10.56 4.82
N VAL A 340 -16.64 -9.68 4.71
CA VAL A 340 -18.07 -9.97 4.85
C VAL A 340 -18.79 -9.65 3.55
N ARG A 341 -19.67 -10.57 3.11
CA ARG A 341 -20.53 -10.34 1.94
C ARG A 341 -21.53 -9.20 2.23
N GLY A 342 -21.74 -8.34 1.26
CA GLY A 342 -22.73 -7.28 1.34
C GLY A 342 -24.16 -7.82 1.50
N GLY A 343 -25.06 -7.02 2.09
CA GLY A 343 -26.43 -7.42 2.45
C GLY A 343 -27.37 -7.80 1.32
N GLY A 344 -26.90 -7.91 0.08
CA GLY A 344 -27.67 -8.37 -1.08
C GLY A 344 -27.58 -9.88 -1.37
N SER A 345 -26.88 -10.65 -0.53
CA SER A 345 -26.79 -12.11 -0.68
C SER A 345 -28.11 -12.76 -0.25
N TRP A 346 -28.83 -13.30 -1.21
CA TRP A 346 -30.16 -13.97 -0.98
C TRP A 346 -30.05 -15.23 -0.10
N LEU A 347 -28.87 -15.86 -0.05
CA LEU A 347 -28.63 -17.04 0.76
C LEU A 347 -27.48 -16.83 1.76
N PRO A 348 -27.62 -17.27 3.03
CA PRO A 348 -26.51 -17.30 3.97
C PRO A 348 -25.30 -18.10 3.43
N PRO A 349 -24.06 -17.71 3.74
CA PRO A 349 -22.86 -18.47 3.36
C PRO A 349 -22.94 -19.91 3.88
N GLY A 350 -22.61 -20.87 3.03
CA GLY A 350 -22.57 -22.30 3.37
C GLY A 350 -23.93 -23.01 3.30
N LEU A 351 -25.03 -22.30 3.04
CA LEU A 351 -26.35 -22.96 2.92
C LEU A 351 -26.42 -23.83 1.66
N TRP A 352 -25.88 -23.35 0.54
CA TRP A 352 -25.87 -24.11 -0.71
C TRP A 352 -24.98 -25.36 -0.62
N GLU A 353 -23.79 -25.19 -0.08
CA GLU A 353 -22.83 -26.28 0.15
C GLU A 353 -23.39 -27.32 1.13
N GLY A 354 -24.09 -26.86 2.18
CA GLY A 354 -24.76 -27.73 3.16
C GLY A 354 -25.92 -28.53 2.57
N CYS A 355 -26.66 -27.96 1.61
CA CYS A 355 -27.74 -28.67 0.91
C CYS A 355 -27.19 -29.72 -0.08
N HIS A 356 -26.03 -29.49 -0.67
CA HIS A 356 -25.42 -30.44 -1.62
C HIS A 356 -24.82 -31.67 -0.91
N ALA A 357 -24.26 -31.51 0.29
CA ALA A 357 -23.68 -32.59 1.07
C ALA A 357 -24.75 -33.60 1.58
N SER A 358 -25.96 -33.11 1.87
CA SER A 358 -27.07 -33.97 2.30
C SER A 358 -27.67 -34.83 1.18
N ALA A 359 -27.56 -34.43 -0.07
CA ALA A 359 -28.08 -35.19 -1.20
C ALA A 359 -27.19 -36.40 -1.58
N VAL A 360 -25.90 -36.35 -1.28
CA VAL A 360 -24.96 -37.44 -1.55
C VAL A 360 -25.03 -38.54 -0.47
N ALA A 361 -25.37 -38.22 0.77
CA ALA A 361 -25.49 -39.16 1.87
C ALA A 361 -26.76 -40.05 1.82
N SER A 362 -27.77 -39.67 0.99
CA SER A 362 -29.02 -40.44 0.84
C SER A 362 -29.02 -41.36 -0.40
N ALA A 363 -27.94 -41.43 -1.17
CA ALA A 363 -27.80 -42.26 -2.36
C ALA A 363 -26.75 -43.41 -2.21
N ALA A 364 -26.29 -43.69 -1.01
CA ALA A 364 -25.47 -44.85 -0.61
C ALA A 364 -26.27 -45.71 0.41
#